data_f2c45b10627badb3fea4d43c9d52e4de
#
_entry.id   f2c45b10627badb3fea4d43c9d52e4de
#
_cell.length_a   1.000
_cell.length_b   1.000
_cell.length_c   1.000
_cell.angle_alpha   90.00
_cell.angle_beta   90.00
_cell.angle_gamma   90.00
#
_symmetry.space_group_name_H-M   'P 1'
#
loop_
_entity.id
_entity.type
_entity.pdbx_description
1 polymer ?
#
loop_
_entity_poly.entity_id
_entity_poly.type
_entity_poly.pdbx_seq_one_letter_code
_entity_poly.pdbx_strand_id
1 'polypeptide(L)'
;MKYKIKQIVGGIFVAEFENNYDLAMTFLRYQEFYESANPKFKGKHFTIIDFMEWYSKENGNGVFTYPNDWVGFNIPVNIISKVQSKNLSHNYIPDWNKYDDVMLDILIPIETTRGRGQEQGSYLIGIVKGSKSVMRHEIAHGLYHVYPDYKTGMNKLYSNLSVTSKNLLNSKFKAMGYHKSVWKDEAQAYLSTGEFLTAAQRKPFVELLKYYEKNLNWK
;
A
#
# COMPACT_ATOMS: atom_id res chain seq x y z
N MET A 1 -6.57 -20.58 -4.43
CA MET A 1 -6.21 -19.45 -3.54
C MET A 1 -7.45 -19.02 -2.76
N LYS A 2 -7.32 -18.74 -1.46
CA LYS A 2 -8.43 -18.31 -0.61
C LYS A 2 -8.20 -16.87 -0.14
N TYR A 3 -9.17 -16.01 -0.40
CA TYR A 3 -9.18 -14.62 0.06
C TYR A 3 -10.60 -14.14 0.28
N LYS A 4 -10.76 -13.02 0.99
CA LYS A 4 -12.04 -12.32 1.17
C LYS A 4 -11.82 -10.84 0.92
N ILE A 5 -12.79 -10.19 0.26
CA ILE A 5 -12.79 -8.75 0.04
C ILE A 5 -13.87 -8.14 0.92
N LYS A 6 -13.55 -7.02 1.55
CA LYS A 6 -14.50 -6.20 2.30
C LYS A 6 -14.21 -4.73 2.10
N GLN A 7 -15.25 -3.91 2.02
CA GLN A 7 -15.11 -2.46 2.13
C GLN A 7 -15.05 -2.10 3.63
N ILE A 8 -14.00 -1.39 4.03
CA ILE A 8 -13.82 -0.96 5.43
C ILE A 8 -14.52 0.38 5.65
N VAL A 9 -14.31 1.30 4.72
CA VAL A 9 -14.88 2.65 4.72
C VAL A 9 -14.98 3.12 3.29
N GLY A 10 -15.72 4.19 3.02
CA GLY A 10 -15.92 4.69 1.66
C GLY A 10 -14.62 4.80 0.87
N GLY A 11 -14.51 4.07 -0.23
CA GLY A 11 -13.33 4.04 -1.10
C GLY A 11 -12.15 3.19 -0.63
N ILE A 12 -12.16 2.59 0.57
CA ILE A 12 -11.07 1.74 1.08
C ILE A 12 -11.54 0.30 1.19
N PHE A 13 -10.86 -0.59 0.48
CA PHE A 13 -11.13 -2.02 0.42
C PHE A 13 -9.96 -2.80 0.98
N VAL A 14 -10.27 -3.93 1.63
CA VAL A 14 -9.27 -4.86 2.15
C VAL A 14 -9.49 -6.24 1.54
N ALA A 15 -8.43 -6.80 0.96
CA ALA A 15 -8.34 -8.19 0.55
C ALA A 15 -7.55 -8.97 1.61
N GLU A 16 -8.24 -9.85 2.35
CA GLU A 16 -7.65 -10.71 3.38
C GLU A 16 -7.33 -12.09 2.78
N PHE A 17 -6.05 -12.46 2.77
CA PHE A 17 -5.54 -13.74 2.28
C PHE A 17 -5.26 -14.71 3.43
N GLU A 18 -5.37 -16.01 3.18
CA GLU A 18 -5.06 -17.03 4.18
C GLU A 18 -3.54 -17.21 4.41
N ASN A 19 -2.70 -16.87 3.44
CA ASN A 19 -1.25 -16.96 3.56
C ASN A 19 -0.51 -15.81 2.86
N ASN A 20 0.72 -15.56 3.31
CA ASN A 20 1.51 -14.43 2.86
C ASN A 20 2.05 -14.60 1.43
N TYR A 21 2.34 -15.82 1.00
CA TYR A 21 2.85 -16.08 -0.34
C TYR A 21 1.81 -15.69 -1.41
N ASP A 22 0.58 -16.15 -1.25
CA ASP A 22 -0.51 -15.80 -2.16
C ASP A 22 -0.80 -14.30 -2.18
N LEU A 23 -0.79 -13.66 -0.99
CA LEU A 23 -0.90 -12.22 -0.86
C LEU A 23 0.20 -11.50 -1.65
N ALA A 24 1.46 -11.78 -1.33
CA ALA A 24 2.59 -11.10 -1.93
C ALA A 24 2.65 -11.27 -3.44
N MET A 25 2.45 -12.50 -3.95
CA MET A 25 2.47 -12.76 -5.38
C MET A 25 1.33 -12.10 -6.14
N THR A 26 0.13 -11.95 -5.50
CA THR A 26 -1.00 -11.23 -6.10
C THR A 26 -0.72 -9.73 -6.21
N PHE A 27 -0.05 -9.14 -5.23
CA PHE A 27 0.23 -7.70 -5.20
C PHE A 27 1.53 -7.31 -5.90
N LEU A 28 2.52 -8.20 -6.00
CA LEU A 28 3.89 -7.91 -6.44
C LEU A 28 3.96 -7.02 -7.68
N ARG A 29 3.36 -7.43 -8.80
CA ARG A 29 3.44 -6.69 -10.06
C ARG A 29 2.93 -5.25 -9.92
N TYR A 30 1.83 -5.09 -9.22
CA TYR A 30 1.14 -3.80 -9.05
C TYR A 30 1.85 -2.90 -8.06
N GLN A 31 2.32 -3.46 -6.95
CA GLN A 31 3.09 -2.76 -5.92
C GLN A 31 4.41 -2.24 -6.48
N GLU A 32 5.15 -3.10 -7.18
CA GLU A 32 6.44 -2.73 -7.74
C GLU A 32 6.32 -1.76 -8.93
N PHE A 33 5.23 -1.87 -9.70
CA PHE A 33 4.91 -0.84 -10.69
C PHE A 33 4.64 0.51 -10.01
N TYR A 34 3.96 0.52 -8.86
CA TYR A 34 3.55 1.74 -8.18
C TYR A 34 4.70 2.44 -7.48
N GLU A 35 5.45 1.74 -6.63
CA GLU A 35 6.40 2.38 -5.73
C GLU A 35 7.76 1.71 -5.57
N SER A 36 8.13 0.81 -6.48
CA SER A 36 9.45 0.20 -6.44
C SER A 36 10.55 1.25 -6.26
N ALA A 37 11.51 0.97 -5.38
CA ALA A 37 12.72 1.79 -5.26
C ALA A 37 13.61 1.68 -6.51
N ASN A 38 13.48 0.56 -7.27
CA ASN A 38 14.25 0.32 -8.47
C ASN A 38 13.58 0.93 -9.71
N PRO A 39 14.22 1.89 -10.41
CA PRO A 39 13.67 2.52 -11.61
C PRO A 39 13.48 1.56 -12.79
N LYS A 40 14.02 0.33 -12.73
CA LYS A 40 13.75 -0.72 -13.71
C LYS A 40 12.29 -1.19 -13.68
N PHE A 41 11.66 -1.15 -12.50
CA PHE A 41 10.29 -1.65 -12.29
C PHE A 41 9.26 -0.53 -12.10
N LYS A 42 9.62 0.54 -11.38
CA LYS A 42 8.70 1.65 -11.10
C LYS A 42 8.14 2.30 -12.36
N GLY A 43 6.82 2.25 -12.52
CA GLY A 43 6.11 2.81 -13.67
C GLY A 43 6.29 2.04 -14.97
N LYS A 44 6.93 0.88 -14.92
CA LYS A 44 7.22 0.04 -16.09
C LYS A 44 6.62 -1.34 -15.96
N HIS A 45 6.25 -1.94 -17.09
CA HIS A 45 5.85 -3.35 -17.13
C HIS A 45 7.12 -4.22 -17.17
N PHE A 46 7.08 -5.29 -16.40
CA PHE A 46 8.18 -6.25 -16.25
C PHE A 46 7.62 -7.67 -16.11
N THR A 47 8.44 -8.66 -16.37
CA THR A 47 8.08 -10.04 -16.06
C THR A 47 8.29 -10.33 -14.59
N ILE A 48 7.44 -11.19 -14.00
CA ILE A 48 7.62 -11.61 -12.60
C ILE A 48 8.98 -12.31 -12.42
N ILE A 49 9.43 -13.05 -13.44
CA ILE A 49 10.74 -13.75 -13.41
C ILE A 49 11.88 -12.73 -13.32
N ASP A 50 11.89 -11.67 -14.14
CA ASP A 50 12.92 -10.63 -14.07
C ASP A 50 12.99 -9.97 -12.69
N PHE A 51 11.81 -9.72 -12.07
CA PHE A 51 11.76 -9.17 -10.73
C PHE A 51 12.28 -10.16 -9.69
N MET A 52 11.85 -11.41 -9.74
CA MET A 52 12.29 -12.46 -8.80
C MET A 52 13.80 -12.67 -8.86
N GLU A 53 14.40 -12.71 -10.05
CA GLU A 53 15.84 -12.84 -10.24
C GLU A 53 16.60 -11.64 -9.65
N TRP A 54 16.13 -10.42 -9.95
CA TRP A 54 16.72 -9.22 -9.39
C TRP A 54 16.61 -9.20 -7.87
N TYR A 55 15.40 -9.43 -7.32
CA TYR A 55 15.15 -9.36 -5.89
C TYR A 55 15.97 -10.39 -5.12
N SER A 56 16.08 -11.60 -5.63
CA SER A 56 16.88 -12.67 -5.04
C SER A 56 18.37 -12.29 -4.93
N LYS A 57 18.91 -11.60 -5.93
CA LYS A 57 20.32 -11.14 -5.95
C LYS A 57 20.55 -10.00 -4.96
N GLU A 58 19.66 -9.01 -4.95
CA GLU A 58 19.84 -7.78 -4.17
C GLU A 58 19.49 -7.94 -2.68
N ASN A 59 18.46 -8.73 -2.37
CA ASN A 59 17.88 -8.79 -1.02
C ASN A 59 17.93 -10.19 -0.40
N GLY A 60 17.94 -11.25 -1.21
CA GLY A 60 17.69 -12.61 -0.76
C GLY A 60 18.90 -13.54 -0.77
N ASN A 61 20.14 -13.06 -1.02
CA ASN A 61 21.33 -13.93 -1.15
C ASN A 61 21.12 -15.12 -2.09
N GLY A 62 20.45 -14.90 -3.22
CA GLY A 62 20.11 -15.92 -4.21
C GLY A 62 18.77 -16.62 -3.98
N VAL A 63 18.03 -16.27 -2.92
CA VAL A 63 16.70 -16.80 -2.62
C VAL A 63 15.64 -15.73 -2.78
N PHE A 64 14.51 -16.05 -3.37
CA PHE A 64 13.39 -15.12 -3.48
C PHE A 64 12.62 -15.03 -2.15
N THR A 65 12.92 -14.00 -1.35
CA THR A 65 12.36 -13.79 -0.01
C THR A 65 11.20 -12.81 0.05
N TYR A 66 10.87 -12.14 -1.05
CA TYR A 66 9.84 -11.10 -1.12
C TYR A 66 8.53 -11.43 -0.38
N PRO A 67 7.95 -12.66 -0.48
CA PRO A 67 6.76 -13.01 0.28
C PRO A 67 6.95 -13.06 1.80
N ASN A 68 8.17 -13.14 2.29
CA ASN A 68 8.49 -13.15 3.73
C ASN A 68 8.87 -11.75 4.23
N ASP A 69 9.33 -10.88 3.34
CA ASP A 69 9.83 -9.55 3.68
C ASP A 69 8.69 -8.53 3.82
N TRP A 70 7.55 -8.79 3.14
CA TRP A 70 6.39 -7.90 3.11
C TRP A 70 5.15 -8.60 3.67
N VAL A 71 4.49 -7.95 4.63
CA VAL A 71 3.32 -8.51 5.35
C VAL A 71 2.02 -7.71 5.12
N GLY A 72 2.11 -6.58 4.44
CA GLY A 72 1.01 -5.71 4.04
C GLY A 72 1.30 -5.05 2.69
N PHE A 73 0.26 -4.77 1.95
CA PHE A 73 0.31 -4.10 0.65
C PHE A 73 -0.80 -3.07 0.56
N ASN A 74 -0.53 -1.99 -0.16
CA ASN A 74 -1.50 -0.93 -0.33
C ASN A 74 -1.33 -0.23 -1.69
N ILE A 75 -2.39 -0.16 -2.50
CA ILE A 75 -2.30 0.35 -3.87
C ILE A 75 -3.55 1.16 -4.21
N PRO A 76 -3.40 2.36 -4.82
CA PRO A 76 -4.52 3.04 -5.47
C PRO A 76 -5.12 2.18 -6.58
N VAL A 77 -6.44 2.00 -6.59
CA VAL A 77 -7.12 1.12 -7.55
C VAL A 77 -6.88 1.54 -9.01
N ASN A 78 -6.74 2.83 -9.28
CA ASN A 78 -6.43 3.34 -10.62
C ASN A 78 -5.05 2.87 -11.12
N ILE A 79 -4.11 2.54 -10.24
CA ILE A 79 -2.82 1.95 -10.63
C ILE A 79 -3.03 0.51 -11.12
N ILE A 80 -3.86 -0.26 -10.42
CA ILE A 80 -4.19 -1.64 -10.83
C ILE A 80 -4.84 -1.61 -12.21
N SER A 81 -5.88 -0.78 -12.39
CA SER A 81 -6.57 -0.60 -13.68
C SER A 81 -5.61 -0.16 -14.78
N LYS A 82 -4.65 0.74 -14.48
CA LYS A 82 -3.63 1.18 -15.44
C LYS A 82 -2.70 0.05 -15.87
N VAL A 83 -2.27 -0.82 -14.94
CA VAL A 83 -1.44 -1.98 -15.28
C VAL A 83 -2.25 -2.96 -16.14
N GLN A 84 -3.50 -3.24 -15.76
CA GLN A 84 -4.35 -4.20 -16.46
C GLN A 84 -4.84 -3.70 -17.83
N SER A 85 -5.08 -2.40 -18.01
CA SER A 85 -5.57 -1.83 -19.29
C SER A 85 -4.66 -2.12 -20.47
N LYS A 86 -3.37 -2.34 -20.26
CA LYS A 86 -2.44 -2.78 -21.30
C LYS A 86 -2.76 -4.18 -21.83
N ASN A 87 -3.30 -5.04 -20.98
CA ASN A 87 -3.68 -6.39 -21.40
C ASN A 87 -4.89 -6.37 -22.34
N LEU A 88 -5.83 -5.43 -22.11
CA LEU A 88 -7.02 -5.25 -22.95
C LEU A 88 -6.72 -4.61 -24.32
N SER A 89 -5.61 -3.88 -24.46
CA SER A 89 -5.20 -3.18 -25.68
C SER A 89 -4.29 -4.00 -26.62
N HIS A 90 -4.25 -5.33 -26.49
CA HIS A 90 -3.35 -6.24 -27.23
C HIS A 90 -1.84 -6.01 -26.99
N ASN A 91 -1.47 -5.14 -26.06
CA ASN A 91 -0.10 -5.02 -25.54
C ASN A 91 0.05 -5.95 -24.34
N TYR A 92 0.11 -7.23 -24.63
CA TYR A 92 0.19 -8.34 -23.70
C TYR A 92 1.18 -8.07 -22.54
N ILE A 93 0.73 -8.26 -21.30
CA ILE A 93 1.65 -8.35 -20.17
C ILE A 93 2.35 -9.70 -20.27
N PRO A 94 3.68 -9.73 -20.51
CA PRO A 94 4.39 -10.99 -20.58
C PRO A 94 4.22 -11.73 -19.24
N ASP A 95 4.10 -13.05 -19.29
CA ASP A 95 3.97 -13.92 -18.11
C ASP A 95 2.74 -13.66 -17.22
N TRP A 96 1.62 -13.19 -17.80
CA TRP A 96 0.33 -13.16 -17.10
C TRP A 96 0.03 -14.53 -16.46
N ASN A 97 -0.37 -14.53 -15.22
CA ASN A 97 -0.52 -15.76 -14.46
C ASN A 97 -1.69 -15.70 -13.46
N LYS A 98 -1.93 -16.81 -12.75
CA LYS A 98 -3.06 -16.95 -11.82
C LYS A 98 -3.16 -15.85 -10.74
N TYR A 99 -2.09 -15.17 -10.39
CA TYR A 99 -2.10 -14.10 -9.41
C TYR A 99 -2.62 -12.79 -10.02
N ASP A 100 -2.34 -12.58 -11.29
CA ASP A 100 -2.92 -11.47 -12.06
C ASP A 100 -4.44 -11.69 -12.25
N ASP A 101 -4.89 -12.93 -12.49
CA ASP A 101 -6.32 -13.29 -12.55
C ASP A 101 -7.01 -13.00 -11.21
N VAL A 102 -6.39 -13.35 -10.10
CA VAL A 102 -6.92 -13.05 -8.76
C VAL A 102 -7.00 -11.54 -8.52
N MET A 103 -6.00 -10.77 -8.93
CA MET A 103 -6.09 -9.31 -8.82
C MET A 103 -7.23 -8.73 -9.69
N LEU A 104 -7.49 -9.30 -10.86
CA LEU A 104 -8.64 -8.92 -11.69
C LEU A 104 -9.96 -9.25 -10.99
N ASP A 105 -10.08 -10.44 -10.40
CA ASP A 105 -11.27 -10.84 -9.63
C ASP A 105 -11.51 -9.94 -8.41
N ILE A 106 -10.45 -9.42 -7.79
CA ILE A 106 -10.53 -8.45 -6.69
C ILE A 106 -10.99 -7.08 -7.23
N LEU A 107 -10.51 -6.66 -8.40
CA LEU A 107 -10.79 -5.34 -8.97
C LEU A 107 -12.25 -5.18 -9.43
N ILE A 108 -12.82 -6.19 -10.08
CA ILE A 108 -14.17 -6.15 -10.66
C ILE A 108 -15.23 -5.68 -9.67
N PRO A 109 -15.40 -6.30 -8.47
CA PRO A 109 -16.39 -5.84 -7.50
C PRO A 109 -16.11 -4.45 -6.94
N ILE A 110 -14.85 -4.02 -6.85
CA ILE A 110 -14.48 -2.69 -6.38
C ILE A 110 -14.92 -1.63 -7.39
N GLU A 111 -14.68 -1.84 -8.68
CA GLU A 111 -15.09 -0.91 -9.74
C GLU A 111 -16.61 -0.83 -9.91
N THR A 112 -17.32 -1.94 -9.72
CA THR A 112 -18.79 -1.98 -9.80
C THR A 112 -19.47 -1.29 -8.62
N THR A 113 -18.86 -1.32 -7.43
CA THR A 113 -19.38 -0.62 -6.24
C THR A 113 -19.03 0.87 -6.18
N ARG A 114 -18.22 1.34 -7.12
CA ARG A 114 -17.79 2.73 -7.22
C ARG A 114 -18.99 3.64 -7.53
N GLY A 115 -19.58 4.22 -6.49
CA GLY A 115 -20.69 5.16 -6.62
C GLY A 115 -20.26 6.41 -7.43
N ARG A 116 -21.18 6.96 -8.23
CA ARG A 116 -21.02 8.30 -8.85
C ARG A 116 -20.78 9.31 -7.71
N GLY A 117 -19.59 9.89 -7.64
CA GLY A 117 -19.22 10.88 -6.60
C GLY A 117 -17.95 10.58 -5.82
N GLN A 118 -17.28 9.44 -6.03
CA GLN A 118 -15.94 9.22 -5.48
C GLN A 118 -14.88 9.76 -6.46
N GLU A 119 -14.77 11.09 -6.50
CA GLU A 119 -13.83 11.80 -7.38
C GLU A 119 -12.36 11.45 -7.12
N GLN A 120 -12.05 10.92 -5.95
CA GLN A 120 -10.67 10.67 -5.51
C GLN A 120 -10.20 9.23 -5.67
N GLY A 121 -11.01 8.36 -6.28
CA GLY A 121 -10.64 6.99 -6.52
C GLY A 121 -10.84 6.08 -5.30
N SER A 122 -10.48 4.80 -5.48
CA SER A 122 -10.52 3.78 -4.45
C SER A 122 -9.11 3.32 -4.12
N TYR A 123 -8.95 2.71 -2.95
CA TYR A 123 -7.70 2.19 -2.43
C TYR A 123 -7.86 0.74 -2.00
N LEU A 124 -6.94 -0.11 -2.44
CA LEU A 124 -6.93 -1.53 -2.11
C LEU A 124 -5.77 -1.83 -1.15
N ILE A 125 -6.11 -2.50 -0.07
CA ILE A 125 -5.17 -2.99 0.95
C ILE A 125 -5.15 -4.52 0.87
N GLY A 126 -3.96 -5.10 0.91
CA GLY A 126 -3.74 -6.53 1.01
C GLY A 126 -3.12 -6.90 2.35
N ILE A 127 -3.71 -7.84 3.07
CA ILE A 127 -3.18 -8.36 4.35
C ILE A 127 -3.39 -9.87 4.48
N VAL A 128 -2.60 -10.48 5.36
CA VAL A 128 -2.90 -11.82 5.85
C VAL A 128 -3.96 -11.73 6.94
N LYS A 129 -4.90 -12.65 6.91
CA LYS A 129 -6.00 -12.76 7.89
C LYS A 129 -5.49 -12.72 9.32
N GLY A 130 -6.10 -11.84 10.13
CA GLY A 130 -5.75 -11.67 11.53
C GLY A 130 -4.63 -10.65 11.81
N SER A 131 -4.00 -10.07 10.81
CA SER A 131 -2.91 -9.06 10.96
C SER A 131 -3.45 -7.66 11.30
N LYS A 132 -4.02 -7.50 12.50
CA LYS A 132 -4.71 -6.26 12.90
C LYS A 132 -3.80 -5.02 12.94
N SER A 133 -2.56 -5.14 13.39
CA SER A 133 -1.60 -4.02 13.44
C SER A 133 -1.22 -3.56 12.04
N VAL A 134 -0.92 -4.51 11.15
CA VAL A 134 -0.64 -4.25 9.73
C VAL A 134 -1.86 -3.57 9.10
N MET A 135 -3.06 -4.14 9.26
CA MET A 135 -4.30 -3.57 8.73
C MET A 135 -4.47 -2.10 9.12
N ARG A 136 -4.21 -1.74 10.38
CA ARG A 136 -4.36 -0.37 10.85
C ARG A 136 -3.37 0.58 10.20
N HIS A 137 -2.14 0.13 9.97
CA HIS A 137 -1.11 0.87 9.25
C HIS A 137 -1.51 1.12 7.79
N GLU A 138 -1.94 0.07 7.09
CA GLU A 138 -2.37 0.18 5.69
C GLU A 138 -3.64 1.04 5.51
N ILE A 139 -4.57 1.00 6.48
CA ILE A 139 -5.74 1.89 6.46
C ILE A 139 -5.32 3.37 6.59
N ALA A 140 -4.27 3.69 7.34
CA ALA A 140 -3.77 5.06 7.41
C ALA A 140 -3.29 5.58 6.04
N HIS A 141 -2.64 4.74 5.23
CA HIS A 141 -2.32 5.05 3.82
C HIS A 141 -3.59 5.24 2.99
N GLY A 142 -4.57 4.34 3.13
CA GLY A 142 -5.85 4.46 2.43
C GLY A 142 -6.57 5.76 2.76
N LEU A 143 -6.64 6.17 4.03
CA LEU A 143 -7.21 7.44 4.44
C LEU A 143 -6.44 8.64 3.86
N TYR A 144 -5.12 8.58 3.86
CA TYR A 144 -4.28 9.62 3.29
C TYR A 144 -4.48 9.79 1.79
N HIS A 145 -4.82 8.71 1.09
CA HIS A 145 -5.11 8.73 -0.34
C HIS A 145 -6.54 9.21 -0.64
N VAL A 146 -7.55 8.67 0.07
CA VAL A 146 -8.96 8.84 -0.26
C VAL A 146 -9.60 10.08 0.39
N TYR A 147 -9.09 10.54 1.55
CA TYR A 147 -9.68 11.63 2.33
C TYR A 147 -8.78 12.88 2.37
N PRO A 148 -9.05 13.93 1.56
CA PRO A 148 -8.22 15.13 1.49
C PRO A 148 -8.04 15.84 2.82
N ASP A 149 -9.08 15.87 3.65
CA ASP A 149 -9.02 16.55 4.95
C ASP A 149 -8.09 15.80 5.91
N TYR A 150 -8.10 14.44 5.88
CA TYR A 150 -7.15 13.63 6.61
C TYR A 150 -5.72 13.91 6.13
N LYS A 151 -5.50 13.87 4.82
CA LYS A 151 -4.19 14.16 4.20
C LYS A 151 -3.68 15.55 4.59
N THR A 152 -4.55 16.56 4.51
CA THR A 152 -4.22 17.94 4.87
C THR A 152 -3.85 18.05 6.35
N GLY A 153 -4.64 17.44 7.23
CA GLY A 153 -4.36 17.38 8.66
C GLY A 153 -3.02 16.70 8.96
N MET A 154 -2.75 15.53 8.39
CA MET A 154 -1.49 14.80 8.59
C MET A 154 -0.29 15.57 8.05
N ASN A 155 -0.42 16.21 6.87
CA ASN A 155 0.64 17.06 6.31
C ASN A 155 0.96 18.27 7.20
N LYS A 156 -0.05 18.90 7.81
CA LYS A 156 0.14 19.98 8.77
C LYS A 156 0.88 19.51 10.00
N LEU A 157 0.50 18.35 10.57
CA LEU A 157 1.20 17.75 11.71
C LEU A 157 2.66 17.42 11.37
N TYR A 158 2.91 16.80 10.21
CA TYR A 158 4.28 16.53 9.74
C TYR A 158 5.10 17.82 9.57
N SER A 159 4.50 18.88 9.02
CA SER A 159 5.18 20.16 8.83
C SER A 159 5.62 20.80 10.14
N ASN A 160 4.86 20.58 11.22
CA ASN A 160 5.15 21.09 12.56
C ASN A 160 6.19 20.27 13.34
N LEU A 161 6.62 19.11 12.84
CA LEU A 161 7.72 18.37 13.44
C LEU A 161 9.02 19.17 13.39
N SER A 162 9.86 19.01 14.42
CA SER A 162 11.20 19.60 14.46
C SER A 162 12.07 19.08 13.31
N VAL A 163 13.08 19.86 12.93
CA VAL A 163 14.07 19.45 11.92
C VAL A 163 14.75 18.13 12.33
N THR A 164 15.09 17.98 13.63
CA THR A 164 15.69 16.76 14.17
C THR A 164 14.79 15.53 13.98
N SER A 165 13.48 15.66 14.27
CA SER A 165 12.50 14.57 14.08
C SER A 165 12.36 14.19 12.61
N LYS A 166 12.28 15.18 11.70
CA LYS A 166 12.21 14.95 10.25
C LYS A 166 13.47 14.24 9.74
N ASN A 167 14.65 14.66 10.18
CA ASN A 167 15.92 14.03 9.78
C ASN A 167 15.99 12.57 10.25
N LEU A 168 15.55 12.29 11.48
CA LEU A 168 15.48 10.92 11.99
C LEU A 168 14.55 10.04 11.14
N LEU A 169 13.33 10.52 10.83
CA LEU A 169 12.38 9.81 9.97
C LEU A 169 12.97 9.57 8.57
N ASN A 170 13.53 10.60 7.97
CA ASN A 170 14.15 10.51 6.63
C ASN A 170 15.27 9.48 6.59
N SER A 171 16.12 9.42 7.62
CA SER A 171 17.20 8.42 7.73
C SER A 171 16.64 7.00 7.83
N LYS A 172 15.58 6.81 8.62
CA LYS A 172 14.91 5.51 8.74
C LYS A 172 14.29 5.07 7.41
N PHE A 173 13.50 5.93 6.77
CA PHE A 173 12.87 5.61 5.48
C PHE A 173 13.88 5.33 4.38
N LYS A 174 14.99 6.06 4.34
CA LYS A 174 16.09 5.78 3.43
C LYS A 174 16.70 4.39 3.70
N ALA A 175 16.94 4.04 4.97
CA ALA A 175 17.48 2.73 5.36
C ALA A 175 16.51 1.58 5.03
N MET A 176 15.19 1.83 5.08
CA MET A 176 14.15 0.88 4.69
C MET A 176 13.92 0.82 3.17
N GLY A 177 14.64 1.61 2.36
CA GLY A 177 14.52 1.60 0.90
C GLY A 177 13.37 2.43 0.32
N TYR A 178 12.64 3.20 1.13
CA TYR A 178 11.54 4.02 0.64
C TYR A 178 12.03 5.19 -0.24
N HIS A 179 11.36 5.38 -1.38
CA HIS A 179 11.61 6.55 -2.22
C HIS A 179 11.09 7.83 -1.55
N LYS A 180 11.79 8.96 -1.73
CA LYS A 180 11.46 10.25 -1.08
C LYS A 180 10.02 10.73 -1.30
N SER A 181 9.41 10.37 -2.43
CA SER A 181 8.04 10.79 -2.76
C SER A 181 6.99 10.26 -1.79
N VAL A 182 7.25 9.13 -1.12
CA VAL A 182 6.30 8.50 -0.18
C VAL A 182 6.61 8.81 1.29
N TRP A 183 7.71 9.48 1.61
CA TRP A 183 8.15 9.69 3.00
C TRP A 183 7.13 10.41 3.91
N LYS A 184 6.31 11.32 3.36
CA LYS A 184 5.27 11.99 4.16
C LYS A 184 4.10 11.05 4.47
N ASP A 185 3.76 10.20 3.52
CA ASP A 185 2.73 9.19 3.67
C ASP A 185 3.20 8.13 4.69
N GLU A 186 4.39 7.59 4.51
CA GLU A 186 5.00 6.69 5.50
C GLU A 186 5.07 7.31 6.90
N ALA A 187 5.53 8.56 7.00
CA ALA A 187 5.62 9.23 8.29
C ALA A 187 4.27 9.29 9.01
N GLN A 188 3.18 9.65 8.31
CA GLN A 188 1.88 9.70 8.95
C GLN A 188 1.39 8.31 9.36
N ALA A 189 1.61 7.27 8.55
CA ALA A 189 1.21 5.91 8.85
C ALA A 189 1.96 5.37 10.09
N TYR A 190 3.29 5.42 10.10
CA TYR A 190 4.10 4.99 11.25
C TYR A 190 3.81 5.80 12.52
N LEU A 191 3.71 7.12 12.43
CA LEU A 191 3.48 7.96 13.62
C LEU A 191 2.08 7.77 14.19
N SER A 192 1.06 7.58 13.35
CA SER A 192 -0.31 7.37 13.81
C SER A 192 -0.54 5.97 14.37
N THR A 193 0.28 4.97 13.99
CA THR A 193 0.21 3.60 14.50
C THR A 193 1.18 3.31 15.65
N GLY A 194 2.03 4.26 15.99
CA GLY A 194 2.75 4.20 17.26
C GLY A 194 4.26 4.01 17.19
N GLU A 195 4.90 4.33 16.05
CA GLU A 195 6.32 4.03 15.81
C GLU A 195 7.22 5.27 15.68
N PHE A 196 8.53 5.05 15.76
CA PHE A 196 9.69 5.91 15.46
C PHE A 196 9.96 7.10 16.38
N LEU A 197 8.96 7.88 16.78
CA LEU A 197 9.14 9.04 17.65
C LEU A 197 8.63 8.77 19.08
N THR A 198 8.84 9.72 19.99
CA THR A 198 8.31 9.62 21.36
C THR A 198 6.78 9.66 21.36
N ALA A 199 6.16 9.12 22.39
CA ALA A 199 4.70 9.12 22.54
C ALA A 199 4.10 10.54 22.46
N ALA A 200 4.78 11.54 23.05
CA ALA A 200 4.35 12.94 23.00
C ALA A 200 4.34 13.50 21.56
N GLN A 201 5.36 13.20 20.77
CA GLN A 201 5.47 13.65 19.39
C GLN A 201 4.47 12.96 18.48
N ARG A 202 4.13 11.68 18.73
CA ARG A 202 3.15 10.92 17.97
C ARG A 202 1.70 11.24 18.33
N LYS A 203 1.45 11.73 19.56
CA LYS A 203 0.10 11.94 20.09
C LYS A 203 -0.85 12.62 19.09
N PRO A 204 -0.51 13.76 18.44
CA PRO A 204 -1.41 14.41 17.50
C PRO A 204 -1.79 13.53 16.28
N PHE A 205 -0.84 12.73 15.77
CA PHE A 205 -1.08 11.82 14.66
C PHE A 205 -2.02 10.68 15.07
N VAL A 206 -1.78 10.09 16.24
CA VAL A 206 -2.62 9.03 16.81
C VAL A 206 -4.06 9.54 17.06
N GLU A 207 -4.21 10.77 17.57
CA GLU A 207 -5.51 11.38 17.84
C GLU A 207 -6.28 11.65 16.56
N LEU A 208 -5.62 12.15 15.51
CA LEU A 208 -6.27 12.38 14.22
C LEU A 208 -6.71 11.05 13.57
N LEU A 209 -5.88 10.02 13.60
CA LEU A 209 -6.29 8.70 13.11
C LEU A 209 -7.49 8.17 13.88
N LYS A 210 -7.48 8.23 15.23
CA LYS A 210 -8.61 7.79 16.08
C LYS A 210 -9.88 8.58 15.82
N TYR A 211 -9.77 9.88 15.51
CA TYR A 211 -10.92 10.69 15.12
C TYR A 211 -11.61 10.12 13.87
N TYR A 212 -10.82 9.76 12.85
CA TYR A 212 -11.37 9.15 11.63
C TYR A 212 -11.87 7.72 11.87
N GLU A 213 -11.18 6.91 12.69
CA GLU A 213 -11.66 5.59 13.12
C GLU A 213 -13.08 5.67 13.68
N LYS A 214 -13.29 6.62 14.58
CA LYS A 214 -14.59 6.80 15.26
C LYS A 214 -15.67 7.32 14.31
N ASN A 215 -15.38 8.35 13.50
CA ASN A 215 -16.40 9.03 12.69
C ASN A 215 -16.78 8.27 11.42
N LEU A 216 -15.89 7.43 10.89
CA LEU A 216 -16.16 6.58 9.74
C LEU A 216 -16.69 5.20 10.12
N ASN A 217 -16.84 4.90 11.43
CA ASN A 217 -17.35 3.62 11.95
C ASN A 217 -16.64 2.39 11.37
N TRP A 218 -15.35 2.54 11.04
CA TRP A 218 -14.62 1.37 10.59
C TRP A 218 -14.34 0.42 11.79
N LYS A 219 -14.69 -0.86 11.62
CA LYS A 219 -14.46 -1.90 12.62
C LYS A 219 -13.58 -3.00 12.05
#